data_f5eaf818f3b6e0a0870c53569d2a428f
#
_entry.id   f5eaf818f3b6e0a0870c53569d2a428f
#
_cell.length_a   1.000
_cell.length_b   1.000
_cell.length_c   1.000
_cell.angle_alpha   90.00
_cell.angle_beta   90.00
_cell.angle_gamma   90.00
#
_symmetry.space_group_name_H-M   'P 1'
#
loop_
_entity.id
_entity.type
_entity.pdbx_description
1 polymer ?
#
loop_
_entity_poly.entity_id
_entity_poly.type
_entity_poly.pdbx_seq_one_letter_code
_entity_poly.pdbx_strand_id
1 'polypeptide(L)'
;MSAADVTRTVARIAHQIIEKTALDTRAAGDESHPRVVIFGIPTRGAVLAARLAADIEEFSGVAVPVGHLDITLYRDDLRHKPHRPLERTTVPPQGVDGALVILVDDVLFSGRTVRAALDSLRDIGRPAAVQLAVLVDRGHRQLPIRADYVGKNIPTSRQEDVQVRLQEKDGEDAVVISELPDPETKEGAS
;
A
#
# COMPACT_ATOMS: atom_id res chain seq x y z
N MET A 1 -9.24 -14.49 3.17
CA MET A 1 -10.36 -13.53 3.07
C MET A 1 -11.03 -13.76 1.72
N SER A 2 -12.35 -13.74 1.68
CA SER A 2 -13.13 -13.79 0.43
C SER A 2 -13.13 -12.45 -0.30
N ALA A 3 -13.62 -12.40 -1.55
CA ALA A 3 -13.79 -11.16 -2.30
C ALA A 3 -14.64 -10.13 -1.55
N ALA A 4 -15.76 -10.56 -0.97
CA ALA A 4 -16.61 -9.69 -0.16
C ALA A 4 -15.89 -9.13 1.10
N ASP A 5 -14.96 -9.91 1.68
CA ASP A 5 -14.15 -9.44 2.80
C ASP A 5 -13.14 -8.38 2.36
N VAL A 6 -12.51 -8.55 1.19
CA VAL A 6 -11.58 -7.58 0.60
C VAL A 6 -12.31 -6.27 0.36
N THR A 7 -13.44 -6.30 -0.35
CA THR A 7 -14.26 -5.10 -0.62
C THR A 7 -14.65 -4.36 0.66
N ARG A 8 -15.23 -5.07 1.65
CA ARG A 8 -15.60 -4.44 2.92
C ARG A 8 -14.41 -3.85 3.67
N THR A 9 -13.24 -4.48 3.54
CA THR A 9 -12.02 -4.03 4.21
C THR A 9 -11.49 -2.75 3.57
N VAL A 10 -11.49 -2.65 2.23
CA VAL A 10 -11.09 -1.45 1.50
C VAL A 10 -12.03 -0.29 1.84
N ALA A 11 -13.35 -0.51 1.78
CA ALA A 11 -14.35 0.50 2.15
C ALA A 11 -14.16 1.00 3.60
N ARG A 12 -13.86 0.10 4.54
CA ARG A 12 -13.59 0.50 5.94
C ARG A 12 -12.31 1.35 6.07
N ILE A 13 -11.26 1.01 5.34
CA ILE A 13 -10.03 1.84 5.31
C ILE A 13 -10.34 3.22 4.72
N ALA A 14 -11.14 3.30 3.65
CA ALA A 14 -11.56 4.56 3.05
C ALA A 14 -12.30 5.44 4.06
N HIS A 15 -13.27 4.90 4.81
CA HIS A 15 -13.96 5.63 5.89
C HIS A 15 -13.00 6.13 6.98
N GLN A 16 -12.02 5.29 7.39
CA GLN A 16 -11.01 5.70 8.38
C GLN A 16 -10.13 6.85 7.86
N ILE A 17 -9.78 6.83 6.57
CA ILE A 17 -9.02 7.91 5.94
C ILE A 17 -9.85 9.19 5.93
N ILE A 18 -11.12 9.14 5.49
CA ILE A 18 -12.01 10.28 5.46
C ILE A 18 -12.12 10.91 6.86
N GLU A 19 -12.41 10.11 7.89
CA GLU A 19 -12.54 10.56 9.27
C GLU A 19 -11.26 11.22 9.78
N LYS A 20 -10.11 10.56 9.66
CA LYS A 20 -8.84 11.08 10.18
C LYS A 20 -8.33 12.31 9.44
N THR A 21 -8.68 12.48 8.19
CA THR A 21 -8.23 13.59 7.35
C THR A 21 -9.29 14.68 7.20
N ALA A 22 -10.47 14.48 7.77
CA ALA A 22 -11.62 15.39 7.69
C ALA A 22 -11.99 15.77 6.25
N LEU A 23 -11.86 14.85 5.30
CA LEU A 23 -12.07 15.11 3.87
C LEU A 23 -13.52 15.53 3.55
N ASP A 24 -14.49 14.98 4.26
CA ASP A 24 -15.93 15.22 4.09
C ASP A 24 -16.42 16.56 4.68
N THR A 25 -15.63 17.14 5.57
CA THR A 25 -16.00 18.38 6.28
C THR A 25 -15.26 19.62 5.78
N ARG A 26 -14.31 19.44 4.84
CA ARG A 26 -13.51 20.55 4.30
C ARG A 26 -14.34 21.43 3.39
N ALA A 27 -14.32 22.73 3.67
CA ALA A 27 -14.78 23.72 2.71
C ALA A 27 -13.82 23.77 1.51
N ALA A 28 -14.36 24.04 0.32
CA ALA A 28 -13.51 24.26 -0.85
C ALA A 28 -12.56 25.44 -0.59
N GLY A 29 -11.24 25.20 -0.65
CA GLY A 29 -10.21 26.20 -0.36
C GLY A 29 -9.78 26.29 1.11
N ASP A 30 -10.19 25.36 1.97
CA ASP A 30 -9.67 25.28 3.35
C ASP A 30 -8.20 24.85 3.36
N GLU A 31 -7.31 25.80 3.64
CA GLU A 31 -5.87 25.57 3.76
C GLU A 31 -5.44 25.11 5.16
N SER A 32 -6.36 24.96 6.10
CA SER A 32 -6.03 24.54 7.48
C SER A 32 -5.54 23.09 7.58
N HIS A 33 -5.83 22.29 6.56
CA HIS A 33 -5.39 20.90 6.47
C HIS A 33 -4.60 20.65 5.19
N PRO A 34 -3.52 19.85 5.21
CA PRO A 34 -2.79 19.51 4.00
C PRO A 34 -3.68 18.73 3.03
N ARG A 35 -3.56 18.98 1.73
CA ARG A 35 -4.26 18.18 0.72
C ARG A 35 -3.80 16.72 0.81
N VAL A 36 -4.70 15.79 0.58
CA VAL A 36 -4.42 14.35 0.61
C VAL A 36 -4.04 13.88 -0.80
N VAL A 37 -3.01 13.05 -0.88
CA VAL A 37 -2.56 12.36 -2.10
C VAL A 37 -2.31 10.91 -1.77
N ILE A 38 -2.78 9.99 -2.59
CA ILE A 38 -2.59 8.55 -2.40
C ILE A 38 -1.50 8.05 -3.35
N PHE A 39 -0.55 7.27 -2.83
CA PHE A 39 0.44 6.58 -3.64
C PHE A 39 0.40 5.08 -3.42
N GLY A 40 0.14 4.33 -4.48
CA GLY A 40 0.23 2.88 -4.46
C GLY A 40 1.64 2.37 -4.70
N ILE A 41 2.07 1.42 -3.89
CA ILE A 41 3.33 0.70 -4.10
C ILE A 41 3.05 -0.46 -5.07
N PRO A 42 3.67 -0.49 -6.27
CA PRO A 42 3.43 -1.56 -7.23
C PRO A 42 3.82 -2.94 -6.68
N THR A 43 3.08 -4.04 -7.05
CA THR A 43 2.03 -4.07 -8.10
C THR A 43 0.64 -3.89 -7.49
N ARG A 44 0.32 -4.60 -6.40
CA ARG A 44 -1.05 -4.67 -5.85
C ARG A 44 -1.43 -3.43 -5.04
N GLY A 45 -0.45 -2.78 -4.40
CA GLY A 45 -0.70 -1.51 -3.72
C GLY A 45 -1.20 -0.42 -4.67
N ALA A 46 -0.79 -0.44 -5.95
CA ALA A 46 -1.32 0.48 -6.97
C ALA A 46 -2.82 0.26 -7.26
N VAL A 47 -3.24 -1.00 -7.34
CA VAL A 47 -4.67 -1.35 -7.51
C VAL A 47 -5.47 -0.94 -6.28
N LEU A 48 -4.97 -1.24 -5.08
CA LEU A 48 -5.63 -0.86 -3.83
C LEU A 48 -5.73 0.65 -3.67
N ALA A 49 -4.71 1.41 -4.08
CA ALA A 49 -4.73 2.87 -4.08
C ALA A 49 -5.85 3.44 -4.96
N ALA A 50 -6.03 2.87 -6.16
CA ALA A 50 -7.12 3.26 -7.06
C ALA A 50 -8.51 2.94 -6.46
N ARG A 51 -8.68 1.74 -5.88
CA ARG A 51 -9.92 1.36 -5.21
C ARG A 51 -10.23 2.26 -4.01
N LEU A 52 -9.23 2.56 -3.17
CA LEU A 52 -9.39 3.46 -2.04
C LEU A 52 -9.78 4.87 -2.46
N ALA A 53 -9.17 5.40 -3.52
CA ALA A 53 -9.54 6.72 -4.05
C ALA A 53 -10.98 6.76 -4.57
N ALA A 54 -11.42 5.69 -5.25
CA ALA A 54 -12.80 5.56 -5.73
C ALA A 54 -13.81 5.50 -4.56
N ASP A 55 -13.52 4.68 -3.54
CA ASP A 55 -14.36 4.58 -2.34
C ASP A 55 -14.40 5.92 -1.57
N ILE A 56 -13.26 6.63 -1.45
CA ILE A 56 -13.20 7.94 -0.81
C ILE A 56 -14.06 8.95 -1.57
N GLU A 57 -13.96 8.99 -2.90
CA GLU A 57 -14.78 9.89 -3.73
C GLU A 57 -16.27 9.55 -3.61
N GLU A 58 -16.62 8.25 -3.63
CA GLU A 58 -18.01 7.81 -3.45
C GLU A 58 -18.59 8.23 -2.09
N PHE A 59 -17.80 8.08 -1.01
CA PHE A 59 -18.30 8.31 0.35
C PHE A 59 -18.23 9.77 0.81
N SER A 60 -17.25 10.54 0.34
CA SER A 60 -17.03 11.93 0.77
C SER A 60 -17.38 12.98 -0.29
N GLY A 61 -17.55 12.57 -1.56
CA GLY A 61 -17.68 13.50 -2.68
C GLY A 61 -16.38 14.20 -3.07
N VAL A 62 -15.24 13.82 -2.47
CA VAL A 62 -13.93 14.46 -2.71
C VAL A 62 -13.02 13.54 -3.50
N ALA A 63 -12.66 13.94 -4.71
CA ALA A 63 -11.69 13.23 -5.53
C ALA A 63 -10.26 13.42 -4.96
N VAL A 64 -9.58 12.33 -4.63
CA VAL A 64 -8.21 12.33 -4.12
C VAL A 64 -7.25 11.91 -5.24
N PRO A 65 -6.21 12.72 -5.56
CA PRO A 65 -5.23 12.37 -6.57
C PRO A 65 -4.47 11.07 -6.22
N VAL A 66 -4.26 10.22 -7.23
CA VAL A 66 -3.53 8.96 -7.10
C VAL A 66 -2.26 8.97 -7.93
N GLY A 67 -1.18 8.50 -7.34
CA GLY A 67 0.10 8.22 -7.98
C GLY A 67 0.58 6.80 -7.73
N HIS A 68 1.66 6.42 -8.40
CA HIS A 68 2.34 5.14 -8.23
C HIS A 68 3.83 5.37 -7.98
N LEU A 69 4.40 4.64 -7.02
CA LEU A 69 5.83 4.72 -6.69
C LEU A 69 6.56 3.47 -7.18
N ASP A 70 7.41 3.60 -8.19
CA ASP A 70 8.40 2.54 -8.46
C ASP A 70 9.49 2.56 -7.39
N ILE A 71 9.56 1.49 -6.64
CA ILE A 71 10.54 1.31 -5.56
C ILE A 71 11.70 0.41 -5.97
N THR A 72 11.74 -0.04 -7.21
CA THR A 72 12.68 -1.09 -7.67
C THR A 72 14.13 -0.70 -7.37
N LEU A 73 14.52 0.54 -7.66
CA LEU A 73 15.90 1.03 -7.45
C LEU A 73 16.25 1.28 -5.96
N TYR A 74 15.25 1.34 -5.08
CA TYR A 74 15.43 1.63 -3.64
C TYR A 74 15.42 0.37 -2.77
N ARG A 75 15.20 -0.80 -3.37
CA ARG A 75 15.17 -2.08 -2.65
C ARG A 75 16.59 -2.54 -2.32
N ASP A 76 16.76 -3.03 -1.10
CA ASP A 76 18.05 -3.57 -0.61
C ASP A 76 18.33 -5.02 -1.05
N ASP A 77 17.34 -5.70 -1.66
CA ASP A 77 17.44 -7.08 -2.15
C ASP A 77 17.67 -7.19 -3.67
N LEU A 78 17.97 -6.08 -4.36
CA LEU A 78 18.20 -6.05 -5.82
C LEU A 78 19.26 -7.03 -6.31
N ARG A 79 20.25 -7.36 -5.48
CA ARG A 79 21.34 -8.26 -5.83
C ARG A 79 20.97 -9.75 -5.77
N HIS A 80 19.83 -10.07 -5.15
CA HIS A 80 19.46 -11.45 -4.81
C HIS A 80 18.14 -11.93 -5.42
N LYS A 81 17.38 -11.05 -6.07
CA LYS A 81 16.11 -11.41 -6.71
C LYS A 81 16.11 -11.01 -8.19
N PRO A 82 15.42 -11.79 -9.05
CA PRO A 82 15.29 -11.42 -10.46
C PRO A 82 14.68 -10.01 -10.58
N HIS A 83 15.26 -9.21 -11.47
CA HIS A 83 14.81 -7.84 -11.71
C HIS A 83 13.34 -7.85 -12.15
N ARG A 84 12.49 -7.18 -11.39
CA ARG A 84 11.17 -6.80 -11.89
C ARG A 84 11.37 -5.71 -12.94
N PRO A 85 10.55 -5.70 -14.01
CA PRO A 85 10.53 -4.55 -14.92
C PRO A 85 10.29 -3.27 -14.13
N LEU A 86 11.02 -2.20 -14.46
CA LEU A 86 10.78 -0.88 -13.88
C LEU A 86 9.36 -0.46 -14.21
N GLU A 87 8.56 -0.21 -13.19
CA GLU A 87 7.25 0.41 -13.35
C GLU A 87 7.43 1.92 -13.26
N ARG A 88 6.76 2.67 -14.13
CA ARG A 88 6.95 4.13 -14.18
C ARG A 88 6.33 4.78 -12.94
N THR A 89 7.11 5.50 -12.15
CA THR A 89 6.57 6.39 -11.12
C THR A 89 5.69 7.44 -11.77
N THR A 90 4.45 7.57 -11.29
CA THR A 90 3.52 8.61 -11.72
C THR A 90 3.19 9.53 -10.56
N VAL A 91 3.46 10.81 -10.74
CA VAL A 91 3.19 11.84 -9.72
C VAL A 91 2.02 12.68 -10.18
N PRO A 92 1.01 12.92 -9.34
CA PRO A 92 -0.07 13.84 -9.66
C PRO A 92 0.45 15.23 -10.03
N PRO A 93 -0.23 15.97 -10.93
CA PRO A 93 0.26 17.27 -11.43
C PRO A 93 0.57 18.28 -10.33
N GLN A 94 -0.14 18.20 -9.19
CA GLN A 94 0.05 19.09 -8.04
C GLN A 94 1.29 18.74 -7.20
N GLY A 95 2.01 17.66 -7.53
CA GLY A 95 3.16 17.17 -6.77
C GLY A 95 2.79 16.68 -5.38
N VAL A 96 3.78 16.57 -4.49
CA VAL A 96 3.60 16.07 -3.11
C VAL A 96 3.99 17.10 -2.04
N ASP A 97 4.58 18.24 -2.42
CA ASP A 97 5.06 19.21 -1.45
C ASP A 97 3.91 19.75 -0.59
N GLY A 98 4.13 19.71 0.73
CA GLY A 98 3.12 20.13 1.72
C GLY A 98 1.89 19.25 1.81
N ALA A 99 1.79 18.16 1.04
CA ALA A 99 0.65 17.25 1.07
C ALA A 99 0.74 16.25 2.23
N LEU A 100 -0.40 15.72 2.65
CA LEU A 100 -0.48 14.45 3.36
C LEU A 100 -0.46 13.32 2.34
N VAL A 101 0.60 12.56 2.29
CA VAL A 101 0.75 11.39 1.42
C VAL A 101 0.28 10.15 2.17
N ILE A 102 -0.61 9.37 1.55
CA ILE A 102 -0.99 8.04 2.04
C ILE A 102 -0.34 7.00 1.13
N LEU A 103 0.65 6.29 1.65
CA LEU A 103 1.25 5.13 0.98
C LEU A 103 0.32 3.94 1.14
N VAL A 104 0.09 3.20 0.05
CA VAL A 104 -0.79 2.03 0.03
C VAL A 104 -0.03 0.80 -0.43
N ASP A 105 -0.07 -0.27 0.37
CA ASP A 105 0.50 -1.57 0.04
C ASP A 105 -0.49 -2.71 0.36
N ASP A 106 -0.24 -3.89 -0.18
CA ASP A 106 -1.10 -5.06 0.07
C ASP A 106 -0.75 -5.74 1.40
N VAL A 107 0.52 -6.04 1.65
CA VAL A 107 0.96 -6.78 2.84
C VAL A 107 2.12 -6.08 3.54
N LEU A 108 1.91 -5.69 4.78
CA LEU A 108 2.98 -5.22 5.65
C LEU A 108 3.62 -6.41 6.38
N PHE A 109 4.89 -6.66 6.06
CA PHE A 109 5.72 -7.71 6.66
C PHE A 109 6.92 -7.08 7.40
N SER A 110 8.11 -7.15 6.83
CA SER A 110 9.34 -6.67 7.45
C SER A 110 9.46 -5.14 7.54
N GLY A 111 8.73 -4.41 6.69
CA GLY A 111 8.81 -2.96 6.53
C GLY A 111 9.82 -2.48 5.47
N ARG A 112 10.58 -3.39 4.84
CA ARG A 112 11.60 -3.02 3.83
C ARG A 112 11.00 -2.36 2.59
N THR A 113 9.86 -2.86 2.12
CA THR A 113 9.10 -2.26 1.01
C THR A 113 8.70 -0.82 1.32
N VAL A 114 8.17 -0.58 2.50
CA VAL A 114 7.76 0.76 2.94
C VAL A 114 8.96 1.69 3.08
N ARG A 115 10.10 1.22 3.59
CA ARG A 115 11.33 2.01 3.63
C ARG A 115 11.75 2.44 2.22
N ALA A 116 11.78 1.50 1.27
CA ALA A 116 12.11 1.82 -0.12
C ALA A 116 11.13 2.84 -0.73
N ALA A 117 9.83 2.76 -0.38
CA ALA A 117 8.84 3.74 -0.81
C ALA A 117 9.08 5.13 -0.20
N LEU A 118 9.47 5.21 1.07
CA LEU A 118 9.84 6.47 1.71
C LEU A 118 11.09 7.10 1.09
N ASP A 119 12.10 6.30 0.74
CA ASP A 119 13.30 6.76 0.04
C ASP A 119 12.95 7.29 -1.37
N SER A 120 12.12 6.56 -2.13
CA SER A 120 11.62 7.00 -3.43
C SER A 120 10.80 8.30 -3.34
N LEU A 121 9.93 8.41 -2.33
CA LEU A 121 9.10 9.60 -2.14
C LEU A 121 9.92 10.85 -1.83
N ARG A 122 11.02 10.72 -1.09
CA ARG A 122 11.95 11.82 -0.79
C ARG A 122 12.55 12.46 -2.05
N ASP A 123 12.76 11.66 -3.09
CA ASP A 123 13.31 12.15 -4.36
C ASP A 123 12.27 12.87 -5.24
N ILE A 124 10.96 12.70 -4.91
CA ILE A 124 9.85 13.35 -5.61
C ILE A 124 9.51 14.71 -5.01
N GLY A 125 9.62 14.88 -3.69
CA GLY A 125 9.30 16.12 -3.02
C GLY A 125 9.23 15.98 -1.49
N ARG A 126 8.67 17.00 -0.83
CA ARG A 126 8.59 17.08 0.63
C ARG A 126 7.14 17.15 1.12
N PRO A 127 6.48 16.01 1.36
CA PRO A 127 5.17 15.99 1.96
C PRO A 127 5.20 16.55 3.38
N ALA A 128 4.10 17.13 3.84
CA ALA A 128 3.92 17.59 5.23
C ALA A 128 3.89 16.39 6.19
N ALA A 129 3.29 15.28 5.75
CA ALA A 129 3.23 14.03 6.50
C ALA A 129 3.08 12.84 5.54
N VAL A 130 3.48 11.66 6.02
CA VAL A 130 3.28 10.39 5.32
C VAL A 130 2.57 9.43 6.27
N GLN A 131 1.51 8.82 5.80
CA GLN A 131 0.77 7.76 6.48
C GLN A 131 0.80 6.49 5.63
N LEU A 132 0.61 5.35 6.26
CA LEU A 132 0.66 4.03 5.63
C LEU A 132 -0.68 3.32 5.78
N ALA A 133 -1.27 2.89 4.66
CA ALA A 133 -2.44 2.02 4.61
C ALA A 133 -2.05 0.67 4.03
N VAL A 134 -2.46 -0.42 4.67
CA VAL A 134 -2.19 -1.78 4.21
C VAL A 134 -3.45 -2.65 4.31
N LEU A 135 -3.66 -3.52 3.32
CA LEU A 135 -4.77 -4.46 3.38
C LEU A 135 -4.56 -5.48 4.50
N VAL A 136 -3.33 -5.99 4.62
CA VAL A 136 -2.96 -6.98 5.63
C VAL A 136 -1.69 -6.57 6.36
N ASP A 137 -1.72 -6.69 7.68
CA ASP A 137 -0.54 -6.67 8.53
C ASP A 137 -0.28 -8.09 9.06
N ARG A 138 0.84 -8.71 8.67
CA ARG A 138 1.19 -10.07 9.09
C ARG A 138 2.20 -10.17 10.22
N GLY A 139 2.66 -9.03 10.75
CA GLY A 139 3.69 -8.99 11.79
C GLY A 139 5.11 -9.17 11.26
N HIS A 140 6.01 -9.68 12.11
CA HIS A 140 7.42 -10.00 11.82
C HIS A 140 8.26 -8.82 11.30
N ARG A 141 8.10 -7.63 11.92
CA ARG A 141 8.87 -6.44 11.57
C ARG A 141 10.38 -6.64 11.75
N GLN A 142 11.14 -6.11 10.80
CA GLN A 142 12.59 -5.91 10.90
C GLN A 142 12.95 -4.43 11.02
N LEU A 143 12.02 -3.54 10.73
CA LEU A 143 12.14 -2.09 10.83
C LEU A 143 11.00 -1.56 11.72
N PRO A 144 11.20 -0.44 12.44
CA PRO A 144 10.21 0.15 13.34
C PRO A 144 9.11 0.90 12.54
N ILE A 145 8.44 0.19 11.66
CA ILE A 145 7.38 0.72 10.78
C ILE A 145 6.03 0.16 11.23
N ARG A 146 5.06 1.05 11.38
CA ARG A 146 3.67 0.72 11.71
C ARG A 146 2.74 1.40 10.72
N ALA A 147 1.70 0.69 10.30
CA ALA A 147 0.66 1.27 9.47
C ALA A 147 -0.33 2.10 10.30
N ASP A 148 -0.81 3.20 9.71
CA ASP A 148 -1.84 4.07 10.27
C ASP A 148 -3.24 3.49 10.04
N TYR A 149 -3.39 2.75 8.94
CA TYR A 149 -4.63 2.08 8.53
C TYR A 149 -4.33 0.64 8.21
N VAL A 150 -4.94 -0.26 8.96
CA VAL A 150 -4.77 -1.71 8.78
C VAL A 150 -6.11 -2.34 8.44
N GLY A 151 -6.16 -2.98 7.28
CA GLY A 151 -7.31 -3.75 6.86
C GLY A 151 -7.57 -4.94 7.77
N LYS A 152 -6.63 -5.82 7.90
CA LYS A 152 -6.70 -6.97 8.80
C LYS A 152 -5.34 -7.33 9.37
N ASN A 153 -5.28 -7.58 10.68
CA ASN A 153 -4.14 -8.21 11.30
C ASN A 153 -4.27 -9.72 11.12
N ILE A 154 -3.28 -10.35 10.49
CA ILE A 154 -3.23 -11.79 10.30
C ILE A 154 -1.90 -12.29 10.90
N PRO A 155 -1.89 -12.71 12.16
CA PRO A 155 -0.70 -13.30 12.74
C PRO A 155 -0.33 -14.58 11.99
N THR A 156 0.90 -14.65 11.52
CA THR A 156 1.43 -15.78 10.78
C THR A 156 2.72 -16.29 11.41
N SER A 157 3.12 -17.50 11.06
CA SER A 157 4.49 -17.96 11.29
C SER A 157 5.45 -17.34 10.24
N ARG A 158 6.77 -17.49 10.46
CA ARG A 158 7.75 -17.06 9.44
C ARG A 158 7.79 -17.99 8.23
N GLN A 159 7.27 -19.22 8.39
CA GLN A 159 7.18 -20.24 7.35
C GLN A 159 5.90 -20.11 6.50
N GLU A 160 4.99 -19.26 6.89
CA GLU A 160 3.79 -18.95 6.12
C GLU A 160 4.02 -17.73 5.24
N ASP A 161 3.35 -17.70 4.10
CA ASP A 161 3.26 -16.54 3.21
C ASP A 161 1.82 -16.04 3.12
N VAL A 162 1.65 -14.73 3.00
CA VAL A 162 0.35 -14.09 2.80
C VAL A 162 0.31 -13.53 1.39
N GLN A 163 -0.57 -14.07 0.58
CA GLN A 163 -0.78 -13.66 -0.80
C GLN A 163 -2.11 -12.93 -0.93
N VAL A 164 -2.04 -11.67 -1.31
CA VAL A 164 -3.20 -10.90 -1.75
C VAL A 164 -3.38 -11.12 -3.24
N ARG A 165 -4.59 -11.46 -3.66
CA ARG A 165 -5.00 -11.55 -5.06
C ARG A 165 -6.05 -10.49 -5.31
N LEU A 166 -5.94 -9.80 -6.43
CA LEU A 166 -6.87 -8.74 -6.82
C LEU A 166 -7.37 -8.99 -8.23
N GLN A 167 -8.66 -8.76 -8.45
CA GLN A 167 -9.36 -9.04 -9.71
C GLN A 167 -8.62 -8.49 -10.93
N GLU A 168 -8.05 -7.29 -10.84
CA GLU A 168 -7.39 -6.59 -11.95
C GLU A 168 -6.04 -7.22 -12.36
N LYS A 169 -5.44 -8.01 -11.46
CA LYS A 169 -4.12 -8.62 -11.67
C LYS A 169 -4.16 -10.14 -11.68
N ASP A 170 -5.01 -10.71 -10.82
CA ASP A 170 -4.99 -12.14 -10.51
C ASP A 170 -6.30 -12.84 -10.96
N GLY A 171 -7.30 -12.09 -11.44
CA GLY A 171 -8.58 -12.60 -11.89
C GLY A 171 -9.58 -12.93 -10.76
N GLU A 172 -9.19 -12.70 -9.51
CA GLU A 172 -10.04 -12.88 -8.34
C GLU A 172 -9.59 -11.96 -7.19
N ASP A 173 -10.51 -11.65 -6.28
CA ASP A 173 -10.18 -11.00 -5.02
C ASP A 173 -10.10 -12.03 -3.90
N ALA A 174 -8.93 -12.21 -3.31
CA ALA A 174 -8.71 -13.10 -2.18
C ALA A 174 -7.50 -12.70 -1.33
N VAL A 175 -7.49 -13.12 -0.06
CA VAL A 175 -6.25 -13.18 0.72
C VAL A 175 -6.08 -14.60 1.20
N VAL A 176 -4.96 -15.22 0.82
CA VAL A 176 -4.64 -16.62 1.07
C VAL A 176 -3.39 -16.70 1.93
N ILE A 177 -3.36 -17.66 2.85
CA ILE A 177 -2.16 -18.03 3.60
C ILE A 177 -1.69 -19.37 3.05
N SER A 178 -0.41 -19.49 2.73
CA SER A 178 0.22 -20.71 2.26
C SER A 178 1.51 -20.96 3.04
N GLU A 179 1.87 -22.21 3.21
CA GLU A 179 3.19 -22.57 3.73
C GLU A 179 4.26 -22.29 2.67
N LEU A 180 5.40 -21.74 3.08
CA LEU A 180 6.56 -21.64 2.21
C LEU A 180 7.12 -23.05 2.01
N PRO A 181 7.54 -23.42 0.79
CA PRO A 181 8.18 -24.72 0.56
C PRO A 181 9.44 -24.85 1.43
N ASP A 182 9.57 -26.00 2.06
CA ASP A 182 10.70 -26.33 2.92
C ASP A 182 12.01 -26.18 2.12
N PRO A 183 13.00 -25.43 2.62
CA PRO A 183 14.28 -25.24 1.92
C PRO A 183 15.02 -26.57 1.65
N GLU A 184 14.76 -27.63 2.43
CA GLU A 184 15.39 -28.94 2.28
C GLU A 184 14.90 -29.76 1.07
N THR A 185 13.79 -29.39 0.44
CA THR A 185 13.24 -30.13 -0.72
C THR A 185 13.93 -29.78 -2.05
N LYS A 186 14.84 -28.82 -2.08
CA LYS A 186 15.52 -28.38 -3.32
C LYS A 186 16.86 -29.07 -3.58
N GLU A 187 17.43 -29.85 -2.65
CA GLU A 187 18.73 -30.53 -2.84
C GLU A 187 18.62 -31.97 -3.37
N GLY A 188 17.41 -32.49 -3.58
CA GLY A 188 17.18 -33.89 -4.01
C GLY A 188 16.93 -34.11 -5.51
N ALA A 189 17.05 -33.06 -6.36
CA ALA A 189 16.81 -33.17 -7.80
C ALA A 189 18.04 -32.65 -8.58
N SER A 190 19.12 -33.40 -8.51
CA SER A 190 20.27 -33.31 -9.44
C SER A 190 20.60 -34.66 -9.98
#